data_8693f376985c825b174874c8624495d7
#
_entry.id   8693f376985c825b174874c8624495d7
#
_cell.length_a   1.000
_cell.length_b   1.000
_cell.length_c   1.000
_cell.angle_alpha   90.00
_cell.angle_beta   90.00
_cell.angle_gamma   90.00
#
_symmetry.space_group_name_H-M   'P 1'
#
loop_
_entity.id
_entity.type
_entity.pdbx_description
1 polymer ?
#
loop_
_entity_poly.entity_id
_entity_poly.type
_entity_poly.pdbx_seq_one_letter_code
_entity_poly.pdbx_strand_id
1 'polypeptide(L)'
;MLKNLRLLREEKGMSQKQLADCIGVSQQSINKYENHNVEPDIGALIRIADCFSTSVDYIIGHTEERYPIAPLSTYSMDNEEFVLLQRYRKLSEKQKECVNLLIETYNE
;
A
#
# COMPACT_ATOMS: atom_id res chain seq x y z
N MET A 1 1.22 1.52 -19.36
CA MET A 1 0.11 1.36 -18.40
C MET A 1 0.62 1.02 -17.02
N LEU A 2 -0.11 1.44 -16.01
CA LEU A 2 0.28 1.17 -14.63
C LEU A 2 -0.19 -0.23 -14.24
N LYS A 3 0.77 -1.08 -13.94
CA LYS A 3 0.54 -2.53 -13.77
C LYS A 3 -0.42 -2.87 -12.63
N ASN A 4 -0.35 -2.15 -11.51
CA ASN A 4 -1.09 -2.51 -10.30
C ASN A 4 -2.24 -1.54 -9.95
N LEU A 5 -2.47 -0.53 -10.77
CA LEU A 5 -3.49 0.48 -10.47
C LEU A 5 -4.90 -0.11 -10.46
N ARG A 6 -5.23 -0.84 -11.52
CA ARG A 6 -6.55 -1.47 -11.64
C ARG A 6 -6.79 -2.48 -10.53
N LEU A 7 -5.77 -3.28 -10.21
CA LEU A 7 -5.85 -4.26 -9.13
C LEU A 7 -6.20 -3.60 -7.80
N LEU A 8 -5.49 -2.54 -7.43
CA LEU A 8 -5.73 -1.80 -6.19
C LEU A 8 -7.12 -1.18 -6.17
N ARG A 9 -7.55 -0.61 -7.28
CA ARG A 9 -8.87 0.00 -7.41
C ARG A 9 -9.98 -1.03 -7.21
N GLU A 10 -9.89 -2.16 -7.89
CA GLU A 10 -10.88 -3.23 -7.81
C GLU A 10 -10.94 -3.84 -6.41
N GLU A 11 -9.82 -4.01 -5.75
CA GLU A 11 -9.77 -4.51 -4.37
C GLU A 11 -10.51 -3.61 -3.39
N LYS A 12 -10.49 -2.30 -3.61
CA LYS A 12 -11.25 -1.33 -2.80
C LYS A 12 -12.69 -1.16 -3.25
N GLY A 13 -13.11 -1.85 -4.32
CA GLY A 13 -14.45 -1.72 -4.85
C GLY A 13 -14.74 -0.34 -5.46
N MET A 14 -13.71 0.35 -5.93
CA MET A 14 -13.85 1.68 -6.51
C MET A 14 -14.07 1.61 -8.02
N SER A 15 -14.94 2.47 -8.53
CA SER A 15 -15.06 2.72 -9.97
C SER A 15 -13.89 3.62 -10.43
N GLN A 16 -13.67 3.67 -11.74
CA GLN A 16 -12.69 4.61 -12.30
C GLN A 16 -13.05 6.05 -11.96
N LYS A 17 -14.34 6.40 -11.94
CA LYS A 17 -14.80 7.73 -11.58
C LYS A 17 -14.51 8.06 -10.12
N GLN A 18 -14.75 7.11 -9.22
CA GLN A 18 -14.48 7.29 -7.81
C GLN A 18 -12.99 7.53 -7.55
N LEU A 19 -12.13 6.77 -8.22
CA LEU A 19 -10.69 6.98 -8.11
C LEU A 19 -10.29 8.33 -8.70
N ALA A 20 -10.84 8.71 -9.86
CA ALA A 20 -10.58 9.98 -10.50
C ALA A 20 -10.92 11.16 -9.55
N ASP A 21 -12.07 11.09 -8.90
CA ASP A 21 -12.48 12.11 -7.93
C ASP A 21 -11.55 12.15 -6.72
N CYS A 22 -11.09 10.99 -6.28
CA CYS A 22 -10.19 10.89 -5.12
C CYS A 22 -8.83 11.56 -5.39
N ILE A 23 -8.28 11.41 -6.58
CA ILE A 23 -6.96 11.95 -6.91
C ILE A 23 -6.99 13.22 -7.76
N GLY A 24 -8.18 13.74 -8.06
CA GLY A 24 -8.32 15.04 -8.73
C GLY A 24 -7.97 15.02 -10.22
N VAL A 25 -8.28 13.94 -10.92
CA VAL A 25 -8.12 13.81 -12.37
C VAL A 25 -9.44 13.39 -13.01
N SER A 26 -9.49 13.38 -14.35
CA SER A 26 -10.68 12.92 -15.06
C SER A 26 -10.77 11.40 -15.08
N GLN A 27 -11.99 10.88 -15.24
CA GLN A 27 -12.18 9.43 -15.43
C GLN A 27 -11.44 8.92 -16.66
N GLN A 28 -11.40 9.72 -17.71
CA GLN A 28 -10.66 9.37 -18.93
C GLN A 28 -9.17 9.19 -18.65
N SER A 29 -8.60 10.03 -17.78
CA SER A 29 -7.20 9.90 -17.37
C SER A 29 -6.96 8.56 -16.68
N ILE A 30 -7.85 8.16 -15.77
CA ILE A 30 -7.73 6.86 -15.09
C ILE A 30 -7.79 5.72 -16.11
N ASN A 31 -8.72 5.78 -17.05
CA ASN A 31 -8.81 4.76 -18.10
C ASN A 31 -7.52 4.66 -18.91
N LYS A 32 -6.93 5.80 -19.25
CA LYS A 32 -5.65 5.82 -19.99
C LYS A 32 -4.51 5.25 -19.18
N TYR A 33 -4.45 5.54 -17.87
CA TYR A 33 -3.43 4.99 -16.99
C TYR A 33 -3.54 3.47 -16.86
N GLU A 34 -4.77 2.94 -16.84
CA GLU A 34 -5.00 1.50 -16.69
C GLU A 34 -4.82 0.71 -17.98
N ASN A 35 -5.24 1.28 -19.11
CA ASN A 35 -5.37 0.53 -20.36
C ASN A 35 -4.47 1.02 -21.50
N HIS A 36 -3.85 2.16 -21.35
CA HIS A 36 -2.99 2.76 -22.38
C HIS A 36 -1.64 3.15 -21.79
N ASN A 37 -0.68 3.44 -22.64
CA ASN A 37 0.66 3.83 -22.19
C ASN A 37 0.76 5.34 -21.89
N VAL A 38 -0.22 5.85 -21.16
CA VAL A 38 -0.22 7.23 -20.67
C VAL A 38 0.19 7.19 -19.21
N GLU A 39 1.27 7.90 -18.89
CA GLU A 39 1.81 7.94 -17.53
C GLU A 39 1.26 9.15 -16.79
N PRO A 40 0.83 8.98 -15.52
CA PRO A 40 0.49 10.11 -14.66
C PRO A 40 1.72 10.98 -14.39
N ASP A 41 1.51 12.25 -14.09
CA ASP A 41 2.61 13.08 -13.59
C ASP A 41 2.99 12.62 -12.16
N ILE A 42 4.10 13.15 -11.66
CA ILE A 42 4.63 12.77 -10.35
C ILE A 42 3.62 13.06 -9.24
N GLY A 43 2.95 14.21 -9.31
CA GLY A 43 1.93 14.57 -8.33
C GLY A 43 0.76 13.59 -8.29
N ALA A 44 0.28 13.17 -9.46
CA ALA A 44 -0.78 12.17 -9.56
C ALA A 44 -0.32 10.82 -9.02
N LEU A 45 0.91 10.39 -9.31
CA LEU A 45 1.47 9.14 -8.79
C LEU A 45 1.52 9.16 -7.26
N ILE A 46 1.94 10.26 -6.65
CA ILE A 46 1.98 10.41 -5.19
C ILE A 46 0.56 10.32 -4.61
N ARG A 47 -0.40 11.00 -5.22
CA ARG A 47 -1.80 10.96 -4.75
C ARG A 47 -2.41 9.56 -4.87
N ILE A 48 -2.08 8.83 -5.93
CA ILE A 48 -2.51 7.43 -6.08
C ILE A 48 -1.90 6.57 -4.96
N ALA A 49 -0.61 6.71 -4.73
CA ALA A 49 0.08 5.96 -3.68
C ALA A 49 -0.53 6.24 -2.31
N ASP A 50 -0.82 7.48 -2.00
CA ASP A 50 -1.46 7.88 -0.74
C ASP A 50 -2.88 7.32 -0.63
N CYS A 51 -3.65 7.36 -1.72
CA CYS A 51 -5.01 6.83 -1.76
C CYS A 51 -5.07 5.33 -1.39
N PHE A 52 -4.10 4.57 -1.82
CA PHE A 52 -4.04 3.12 -1.58
C PHE A 52 -3.06 2.72 -0.49
N SER A 53 -2.45 3.66 0.20
CA SER A 53 -1.44 3.41 1.25
C SER A 53 -0.34 2.47 0.77
N THR A 54 0.17 2.72 -0.43
CA THR A 54 1.23 1.93 -1.05
C THR A 54 2.33 2.85 -1.58
N SER A 55 3.34 2.28 -2.22
CA SER A 55 4.43 3.03 -2.83
C SER A 55 4.19 3.28 -4.31
N VAL A 56 4.81 4.33 -4.84
CA VAL A 56 4.84 4.57 -6.29
C VAL A 56 5.50 3.38 -7.00
N ASP A 57 6.55 2.81 -6.43
CA ASP A 57 7.24 1.65 -6.99
C ASP A 57 6.29 0.48 -7.23
N TYR A 58 5.39 0.20 -6.28
CA TYR A 58 4.41 -0.86 -6.45
C TYR A 58 3.40 -0.53 -7.55
N ILE A 59 2.93 0.71 -7.61
CA ILE A 59 1.94 1.14 -8.61
C ILE A 59 2.49 0.97 -10.03
N ILE A 60 3.75 1.35 -10.25
CA ILE A 60 4.38 1.23 -11.57
C ILE A 60 4.90 -0.18 -11.88
N GLY A 61 4.85 -1.09 -10.90
CA GLY A 61 5.30 -2.47 -11.07
C GLY A 61 6.80 -2.66 -10.94
N HIS A 62 7.51 -1.69 -10.37
CA HIS A 62 8.96 -1.78 -10.15
C HIS A 62 9.32 -2.67 -8.97
N THR A 63 8.39 -2.88 -8.04
CA THR A 63 8.53 -3.78 -6.90
C THR A 63 7.25 -4.61 -6.73
N GLU A 64 7.39 -5.79 -6.17
CA GLU A 64 6.25 -6.63 -5.77
C GLU A 64 5.81 -6.34 -4.33
N GLU A 65 6.58 -5.53 -3.61
CA GLU A 65 6.27 -5.15 -2.23
C GLU A 65 5.15 -4.10 -2.20
N ARG A 66 3.96 -4.52 -1.81
CA ARG A 66 2.75 -3.66 -1.79
C ARG A 66 2.87 -2.50 -0.81
N TYR A 67 3.45 -2.75 0.35
CA TYR A 67 3.53 -1.76 1.41
C TYR A 67 4.90 -1.13 1.45
N PRO A 68 4.97 0.21 1.65
CA PRO A 68 6.26 0.87 1.76
C PRO A 68 7.08 0.24 2.88
N ILE A 69 8.34 0.00 2.59
CA ILE A 69 9.29 -0.39 3.63
C ILE A 69 9.48 0.85 4.51
N ALA A 70 9.14 0.75 5.80
CA ALA A 70 9.37 1.85 6.71
C ALA A 70 10.84 2.25 6.65
N PRO A 71 11.13 3.56 6.50
CA PRO A 71 12.53 3.99 6.44
C PRO A 71 13.23 3.56 7.73
N LEU A 72 14.22 2.69 7.57
CA LEU A 72 15.05 2.22 8.68
C LEU A 72 15.75 3.36 9.42
N SER A 73 15.82 4.53 8.80
CA SER A 73 16.43 5.73 9.39
C SER A 73 15.63 6.34 10.53
N THR A 74 14.33 6.03 10.66
CA THR A 74 13.48 6.62 11.70
C THR A 74 13.46 5.79 12.98
N TYR A 75 13.67 4.49 12.87
CA TYR A 75 13.74 3.56 14.02
C TYR A 75 14.84 2.58 13.73
N SER A 76 15.89 2.59 14.54
CA SER A 76 16.93 1.56 14.45
C SER A 76 16.37 0.26 15.00
N MET A 77 15.70 -0.49 14.12
CA MET A 77 15.24 -1.82 14.44
C MET A 77 16.41 -2.79 14.30
N ASP A 78 16.66 -3.60 15.33
CA ASP A 78 17.65 -4.66 15.20
C ASP A 78 17.07 -5.84 14.40
N ASN A 79 17.90 -6.85 14.11
CA ASN A 79 17.49 -8.01 13.33
C ASN A 79 16.38 -8.81 14.03
N GLU A 80 16.40 -8.90 15.35
CA GLU A 80 15.40 -9.63 16.11
C GLU A 80 14.04 -8.96 16.01
N GLU A 81 13.99 -7.65 16.13
CA GLU A 81 12.77 -6.89 16.00
C GLU A 81 12.18 -6.99 14.59
N PHE A 82 13.03 -6.92 13.58
CA PHE A 82 12.63 -7.05 12.18
C PHE A 82 12.03 -8.42 11.90
N VAL A 83 12.68 -9.49 12.34
CA VAL A 83 12.20 -10.86 12.19
C VAL A 83 10.88 -11.06 12.93
N LEU A 84 10.78 -10.54 14.15
CA LEU A 84 9.57 -10.62 14.95
C LEU A 84 8.39 -9.94 14.25
N LEU A 85 8.60 -8.74 13.69
CA LEU A 85 7.58 -8.02 12.97
C LEU A 85 7.10 -8.78 11.73
N GLN A 86 8.01 -9.40 10.99
CA GLN A 86 7.65 -10.21 9.83
C GLN A 86 6.83 -11.44 10.22
N ARG A 87 7.19 -12.09 11.30
CA ARG A 87 6.41 -13.23 11.83
C ARG A 87 5.02 -12.80 12.26
N TYR A 88 4.91 -11.65 12.92
CA TYR A 88 3.63 -11.09 13.34
C TYR A 88 2.71 -10.83 12.15
N ARG A 89 3.25 -10.26 11.07
CA ARG A 89 2.46 -9.97 9.86
C ARG A 89 1.86 -11.19 9.20
N LYS A 90 2.46 -12.36 9.39
CA LYS A 90 1.98 -13.63 8.84
C LYS A 90 0.87 -14.28 9.67
N LEU A 91 0.60 -13.76 10.85
CA LEU A 91 -0.42 -14.32 11.73
C LEU A 91 -1.82 -13.99 11.23
N SER A 92 -2.79 -14.85 11.58
CA SER A 92 -4.20 -14.53 11.39
C SER A 92 -4.63 -13.42 12.36
N GLU A 93 -5.77 -12.78 12.10
CA GLU A 93 -6.31 -11.76 12.99
C GLU A 93 -6.49 -12.28 14.41
N LYS A 94 -7.01 -13.49 14.55
CA LYS A 94 -7.21 -14.13 15.84
C LYS A 94 -5.89 -14.38 16.58
N GLN A 95 -4.86 -14.80 15.85
CA GLN A 95 -3.53 -15.01 16.42
C GLN A 95 -2.89 -13.69 16.85
N LYS A 96 -3.07 -12.62 16.07
CA LYS A 96 -2.60 -11.28 16.44
C LYS A 96 -3.24 -10.79 17.72
N GLU A 97 -4.54 -11.02 17.90
CA GLU A 97 -5.25 -10.69 19.14
C GLU A 97 -4.64 -11.40 20.35
N CYS A 98 -4.31 -12.69 20.21
CA CYS A 98 -3.67 -13.44 21.28
C CYS A 98 -2.30 -12.88 21.64
N VAL A 99 -1.49 -12.53 20.63
CA VAL A 99 -0.16 -11.93 20.87
C VAL A 99 -0.29 -10.59 21.57
N ASN A 100 -1.21 -9.74 21.12
CA ASN A 100 -1.43 -8.44 21.74
C ASN A 100 -1.88 -8.56 23.20
N LEU A 101 -2.74 -9.54 23.49
CA LEU A 101 -3.20 -9.80 24.85
C LEU A 101 -2.04 -10.22 25.76
N LEU A 102 -1.13 -11.06 25.26
CA LEU A 102 0.08 -11.44 26.00
C LEU A 102 0.96 -10.24 26.31
N ILE A 103 1.17 -9.37 25.31
CA ILE A 103 1.99 -8.16 25.48
C ILE A 103 1.36 -7.26 26.56
N GLU A 104 0.06 -7.05 26.53
CA GLU A 104 -0.66 -6.27 27.55
C GLU A 104 -0.47 -6.86 28.95
N THR A 105 -0.58 -8.18 29.06
CA THR A 105 -0.43 -8.90 30.32
C THR A 105 0.96 -8.70 30.92
N TYR A 106 1.99 -8.74 30.08
CA TYR A 106 3.37 -8.60 30.56
C TYR A 106 3.78 -7.15 30.82
N ASN A 107 3.04 -6.18 30.30
CA ASN A 107 3.33 -4.76 30.50
C ASN A 107 2.55 -4.12 31.66
N GLU A 108 1.74 -4.89 32.35
CA GLU A 108 1.01 -4.41 33.55
C GLU A 108 1.88 -4.21 34.79
#